data_5a488260f43daefc949f84e96d3d4b0b
#
_entry.id   5a488260f43daefc949f84e96d3d4b0b
#
_cell.length_a   1.000
_cell.length_b   1.000
_cell.length_c   1.000
_cell.angle_alpha   90.00
_cell.angle_beta   90.00
_cell.angle_gamma   90.00
#
_symmetry.space_group_name_H-M   'P 1'
#
loop_
_entity.id
_entity.type
_entity.pdbx_description
1 polymer ?
#
loop_
_entity_poly.entity_id
_entity_poly.type
_entity_poly.pdbx_seq_one_letter_code
_entity_poly.pdbx_strand_id
1 'polypeptide(L)'
;MKKINTAPISGMQELLPREQAIFDQIKSQIMQVYHLHGFNHIETPMIDRTEILLAKAGGDTEKQIYKVVKTAETSGDADQALRFDHTVPLARYVVEHQNDLAFPFRVSQFGRNFRGERAQKGRFREFYQMDADIIGRNTLPIGYDAEVVATAFHALSQFVKTPILVRLSNRKILAGLLEALVLTEKSSEIYSIIDHAEKVPAEVTETKLREQVADESKVQTLLQFVQIRGPRSEVAEKLTALGIENETFATGVNELLLVLDLLDAQGIGQSVIADMLIIRGLDYYTGTVFEALLPEYKNLGSICSGGRYDNLASNYAEEKFPGVGISIGLTRLFYCLSANNLLENYQSAPVEY
;
A
#
# COMPACT_ATOMS: atom_id res chain seq x y z
N MET A 1 30.42 -36.94 -8.36
CA MET A 1 29.21 -36.32 -7.73
C MET A 1 28.87 -35.04 -8.46
N LYS A 2 27.61 -34.83 -8.87
CA LYS A 2 27.15 -33.56 -9.44
C LYS A 2 27.16 -32.53 -8.31
N LYS A 3 27.90 -31.41 -8.45
CA LYS A 3 27.92 -30.37 -7.43
C LYS A 3 26.51 -29.76 -7.31
N ILE A 4 26.02 -29.60 -6.10
CA ILE A 4 24.78 -28.91 -5.81
C ILE A 4 25.01 -27.40 -6.06
N ASN A 5 24.05 -26.76 -6.71
CA ASN A 5 24.07 -25.31 -6.89
C ASN A 5 23.82 -24.64 -5.53
N THR A 6 24.72 -23.77 -5.09
CA THR A 6 24.63 -23.06 -3.81
C THR A 6 24.06 -21.65 -3.94
N ALA A 7 23.74 -21.19 -5.16
CA ALA A 7 23.13 -19.88 -5.37
C ALA A 7 21.68 -19.85 -4.83
N PRO A 8 21.26 -18.75 -4.20
CA PRO A 8 19.88 -18.60 -3.76
C PRO A 8 18.91 -18.62 -4.94
N ILE A 9 17.67 -18.93 -4.68
CA ILE A 9 16.60 -18.88 -5.69
C ILE A 9 16.46 -17.45 -6.20
N SER A 10 16.26 -17.30 -7.51
CA SER A 10 16.07 -15.97 -8.12
C SER A 10 14.96 -15.18 -7.45
N GLY A 11 15.27 -13.97 -7.01
CA GLY A 11 14.34 -13.09 -6.29
C GLY A 11 14.27 -13.32 -4.78
N MET A 12 15.12 -14.19 -4.23
CA MET A 12 15.34 -14.35 -2.79
C MET A 12 16.71 -13.80 -2.45
N GLN A 13 16.75 -12.75 -1.62
CA GLN A 13 17.98 -12.01 -1.32
C GLN A 13 18.60 -12.48 -0.01
N GLU A 14 19.92 -12.60 0.00
CA GLU A 14 20.75 -12.76 1.18
C GLU A 14 21.58 -11.49 1.40
N LEU A 15 21.62 -10.99 2.62
CA LEU A 15 22.45 -9.85 3.01
C LEU A 15 23.74 -10.36 3.65
N LEU A 16 24.87 -9.71 3.33
CA LEU A 16 26.11 -9.95 4.05
C LEU A 16 26.05 -9.33 5.46
N PRO A 17 26.89 -9.76 6.42
CA PRO A 17 26.81 -9.30 7.81
C PRO A 17 26.80 -7.78 7.97
N ARG A 18 27.58 -7.06 7.16
CA ARG A 18 27.61 -5.60 7.16
C ARG A 18 26.27 -5.00 6.72
N GLU A 19 25.70 -5.50 5.65
CA GLU A 19 24.41 -5.05 5.13
C GLU A 19 23.28 -5.40 6.11
N GLN A 20 23.33 -6.60 6.69
CA GLN A 20 22.37 -7.05 7.69
C GLN A 20 22.36 -6.14 8.93
N ALA A 21 23.53 -5.72 9.40
CA ALA A 21 23.62 -4.81 10.55
C ALA A 21 22.93 -3.47 10.28
N ILE A 22 23.10 -2.90 9.08
CA ILE A 22 22.42 -1.66 8.68
C ILE A 22 20.91 -1.88 8.55
N PHE A 23 20.51 -2.99 7.92
CA PHE A 23 19.12 -3.39 7.78
C PHE A 23 18.40 -3.48 9.14
N ASP A 24 19.04 -4.10 10.12
CA ASP A 24 18.50 -4.24 11.49
C ASP A 24 18.42 -2.91 12.24
N GLN A 25 19.34 -1.97 11.98
CA GLN A 25 19.24 -0.62 12.53
C GLN A 25 18.02 0.13 11.97
N ILE A 26 17.81 0.11 10.65
CA ILE A 26 16.65 0.75 10.00
C ILE A 26 15.35 0.12 10.53
N LYS A 27 15.28 -1.22 10.59
CA LYS A 27 14.15 -1.93 11.18
C LYS A 27 13.85 -1.44 12.59
N SER A 28 14.87 -1.34 13.43
CA SER A 28 14.71 -0.91 14.83
C SER A 28 14.19 0.51 14.95
N GLN A 29 14.64 1.43 14.09
CA GLN A 29 14.15 2.81 14.05
C GLN A 29 12.67 2.88 13.66
N ILE A 30 12.24 2.13 12.65
CA ILE A 30 10.83 2.07 12.24
C ILE A 30 9.96 1.51 13.37
N MET A 31 10.38 0.38 13.98
CA MET A 31 9.64 -0.24 15.08
C MET A 31 9.52 0.70 16.29
N GLN A 32 10.56 1.48 16.60
CA GLN A 32 10.51 2.47 17.67
C GLN A 32 9.46 3.55 17.40
N VAL A 33 9.35 4.04 16.15
CA VAL A 33 8.31 5.01 15.79
C VAL A 33 6.93 4.39 15.92
N TYR A 34 6.71 3.19 15.42
CA TYR A 34 5.43 2.50 15.57
C TYR A 34 5.04 2.36 17.06
N HIS A 35 5.99 1.97 17.91
CA HIS A 35 5.74 1.87 19.34
C HIS A 35 5.39 3.23 19.98
N LEU A 36 6.09 4.32 19.61
CA LEU A 36 5.79 5.68 20.08
C LEU A 36 4.41 6.18 19.64
N HIS A 37 3.91 5.70 18.50
CA HIS A 37 2.55 5.95 18.01
C HIS A 37 1.51 4.96 18.57
N GLY A 38 1.88 4.13 19.56
CA GLY A 38 0.98 3.22 20.28
C GLY A 38 0.64 1.93 19.54
N PHE A 39 1.40 1.54 18.53
CA PHE A 39 1.20 0.26 17.84
C PHE A 39 1.87 -0.88 18.60
N ASN A 40 1.10 -1.92 18.89
CA ASN A 40 1.60 -3.14 19.51
C ASN A 40 2.07 -4.13 18.44
N HIS A 41 3.24 -4.72 18.64
CA HIS A 41 3.77 -5.68 17.68
C HIS A 41 3.14 -7.07 17.87
N ILE A 42 2.72 -7.67 16.74
CA ILE A 42 2.31 -9.08 16.67
C ILE A 42 2.96 -9.74 15.45
N GLU A 43 2.97 -11.06 15.44
CA GLU A 43 3.33 -11.86 14.27
C GLU A 43 2.19 -12.82 13.93
N THR A 44 1.76 -12.84 12.67
CA THR A 44 0.89 -13.87 12.12
C THR A 44 1.72 -14.94 11.41
N PRO A 45 1.26 -16.19 11.32
CA PRO A 45 1.98 -17.25 10.60
C PRO A 45 2.29 -16.87 9.15
N MET A 46 3.45 -17.29 8.64
CA MET A 46 3.81 -17.12 7.22
C MET A 46 3.04 -18.08 6.31
N ILE A 47 2.59 -19.23 6.84
CA ILE A 47 1.78 -20.21 6.13
C ILE A 47 0.37 -20.12 6.69
N ASP A 48 -0.61 -19.97 5.82
CA ASP A 48 -2.01 -19.95 6.19
C ASP A 48 -2.82 -20.83 5.20
N ARG A 49 -4.10 -20.99 5.43
CA ARG A 49 -4.99 -21.72 4.52
C ARG A 49 -5.10 -20.97 3.20
N THR A 50 -5.01 -21.70 2.09
CA THR A 50 -5.13 -21.12 0.73
C THR A 50 -6.45 -20.35 0.57
N GLU A 51 -7.57 -20.87 1.11
CA GLU A 51 -8.87 -20.19 1.07
C GLU A 51 -8.88 -18.82 1.75
N ILE A 52 -8.13 -18.65 2.86
CA ILE A 52 -7.98 -17.37 3.55
C ILE A 52 -7.21 -16.38 2.67
N LEU A 53 -6.07 -16.81 2.16
CA LEU A 53 -5.19 -15.95 1.36
C LEU A 53 -5.81 -15.55 0.02
N LEU A 54 -6.69 -16.35 -0.53
CA LEU A 54 -7.40 -16.09 -1.78
C LEU A 54 -8.74 -15.35 -1.59
N ALA A 55 -9.26 -15.23 -0.37
CA ALA A 55 -10.60 -14.71 -0.10
C ALA A 55 -10.86 -13.29 -0.66
N LYS A 56 -9.82 -12.48 -0.83
CA LYS A 56 -9.85 -11.13 -1.42
C LYS A 56 -8.80 -10.94 -2.53
N ALA A 57 -8.25 -12.05 -3.05
CA ALA A 57 -7.28 -11.97 -4.14
C ALA A 57 -8.00 -11.68 -5.47
N GLY A 58 -7.62 -10.61 -6.13
CA GLY A 58 -7.95 -10.38 -7.54
C GLY A 58 -7.08 -11.24 -8.47
N GLY A 59 -7.50 -11.46 -9.71
CA GLY A 59 -6.94 -12.44 -10.63
C GLY A 59 -5.41 -12.50 -10.81
N ASP A 60 -4.69 -11.39 -10.63
CA ASP A 60 -3.22 -11.38 -10.71
C ASP A 60 -2.56 -11.79 -9.39
N THR A 61 -3.17 -11.49 -8.24
CA THR A 61 -2.68 -11.90 -6.92
C THR A 61 -2.73 -13.42 -6.77
N GLU A 62 -3.82 -14.04 -7.23
CA GLU A 62 -3.99 -15.50 -7.19
C GLU A 62 -2.85 -16.24 -7.89
N LYS A 63 -2.42 -15.73 -9.06
CA LYS A 63 -1.32 -16.32 -9.86
C LYS A 63 0.05 -16.22 -9.20
N GLN A 64 0.20 -15.36 -8.19
CA GLN A 64 1.46 -15.07 -7.52
C GLN A 64 1.61 -15.73 -6.16
N ILE A 65 0.56 -16.39 -5.65
CA ILE A 65 0.62 -17.08 -4.36
C ILE A 65 1.43 -18.39 -4.48
N TYR A 66 2.38 -18.55 -3.58
CA TYR A 66 3.13 -19.79 -3.43
C TYR A 66 2.34 -20.82 -2.63
N LYS A 67 1.99 -21.94 -3.24
CA LYS A 67 1.40 -23.08 -2.56
C LYS A 67 2.48 -23.88 -1.82
N VAL A 68 2.14 -24.38 -0.65
CA VAL A 68 3.02 -25.21 0.19
C VAL A 68 2.52 -26.65 0.18
N VAL A 69 3.38 -27.58 -0.21
CA VAL A 69 3.09 -29.02 -0.22
C VAL A 69 4.15 -29.74 0.61
N LYS A 70 3.73 -30.69 1.43
CA LYS A 70 4.68 -31.57 2.13
C LYS A 70 5.34 -32.52 1.13
N THR A 71 6.62 -32.84 1.35
CA THR A 71 7.38 -33.73 0.46
C THR A 71 6.81 -35.14 0.32
N ALA A 72 5.99 -35.58 1.29
CA ALA A 72 5.32 -36.87 1.25
C ALA A 72 3.98 -36.86 0.47
N GLU A 73 3.49 -35.68 0.11
CA GLU A 73 2.22 -35.52 -0.63
C GLU A 73 2.56 -35.36 -2.11
N THR A 74 1.99 -36.23 -2.95
CA THR A 74 2.04 -36.04 -4.41
C THR A 74 0.97 -35.04 -4.82
N SER A 75 1.39 -33.98 -5.49
CA SER A 75 0.61 -32.87 -6.10
C SER A 75 -0.91 -33.06 -6.11
N GLY A 76 -1.58 -32.50 -5.13
CA GLY A 76 -3.01 -32.24 -5.10
C GLY A 76 -3.27 -30.74 -4.93
N ASP A 77 -4.50 -30.35 -4.73
CA ASP A 77 -4.84 -28.99 -4.33
C ASP A 77 -4.23 -28.71 -2.96
N ALA A 78 -3.16 -27.91 -2.93
CA ALA A 78 -2.52 -27.52 -1.69
C ALA A 78 -3.50 -26.63 -0.90
N ASP A 79 -3.86 -27.08 0.30
CA ASP A 79 -4.72 -26.35 1.23
C ASP A 79 -3.97 -25.24 2.00
N GLN A 80 -2.64 -25.19 1.84
CA GLN A 80 -1.73 -24.28 2.51
C GLN A 80 -0.92 -23.45 1.50
N ALA A 81 -0.68 -22.19 1.84
CA ALA A 81 0.09 -21.29 0.99
C ALA A 81 0.91 -20.30 1.84
N LEU A 82 1.93 -19.70 1.23
CA LEU A 82 2.70 -18.59 1.82
C LEU A 82 1.91 -17.28 1.69
N ARG A 83 1.90 -16.48 2.74
CA ARG A 83 1.21 -15.19 2.75
C ARG A 83 1.79 -14.23 1.70
N PHE A 84 0.89 -13.51 1.03
CA PHE A 84 1.21 -12.50 0.02
C PHE A 84 1.49 -11.12 0.64
N ASP A 85 0.80 -10.82 1.75
CA ASP A 85 0.92 -9.63 2.59
C ASP A 85 0.65 -9.98 4.06
N HIS A 86 0.71 -8.98 4.94
CA HIS A 86 0.33 -9.15 6.35
C HIS A 86 -1.16 -8.89 6.60
N THR A 87 -1.82 -8.13 5.73
CA THR A 87 -3.15 -7.55 5.99
C THR A 87 -4.24 -8.62 5.92
N VAL A 88 -4.18 -9.56 4.99
CA VAL A 88 -5.15 -10.66 4.89
C VAL A 88 -5.07 -11.60 6.10
N PRO A 89 -3.88 -12.10 6.52
CA PRO A 89 -3.74 -12.85 7.78
C PRO A 89 -4.16 -12.05 9.01
N LEU A 90 -3.93 -10.72 9.03
CA LEU A 90 -4.35 -9.86 10.13
C LEU A 90 -5.88 -9.78 10.23
N ALA A 91 -6.60 -9.69 9.11
CA ALA A 91 -8.06 -9.67 9.12
C ALA A 91 -8.63 -10.93 9.74
N ARG A 92 -8.09 -12.11 9.39
CA ARG A 92 -8.45 -13.40 10.03
C ARG A 92 -8.12 -13.38 11.53
N TYR A 93 -6.93 -12.89 11.91
CA TYR A 93 -6.50 -12.79 13.31
C TYR A 93 -7.47 -11.92 14.14
N VAL A 94 -7.87 -10.77 13.61
CA VAL A 94 -8.80 -9.87 14.30
C VAL A 94 -10.16 -10.53 14.51
N VAL A 95 -10.69 -11.23 13.52
CA VAL A 95 -11.96 -11.94 13.65
C VAL A 95 -11.87 -13.06 14.68
N GLU A 96 -10.81 -13.85 14.68
CA GLU A 96 -10.60 -14.96 15.62
C GLU A 96 -10.49 -14.47 17.07
N HIS A 97 -9.81 -13.32 17.28
CA HIS A 97 -9.53 -12.78 18.61
C HIS A 97 -10.35 -11.54 18.98
N GLN A 98 -11.44 -11.25 18.26
CA GLN A 98 -12.24 -10.02 18.41
C GLN A 98 -12.73 -9.74 19.84
N ASN A 99 -12.89 -10.76 20.66
CA ASN A 99 -13.33 -10.64 22.05
C ASN A 99 -12.19 -10.40 23.04
N ASP A 100 -10.93 -10.62 22.62
CA ASP A 100 -9.73 -10.42 23.42
C ASP A 100 -9.02 -9.10 23.08
N LEU A 101 -9.41 -8.47 21.95
CA LEU A 101 -8.79 -7.24 21.45
C LEU A 101 -9.53 -6.00 21.92
N ALA A 102 -8.78 -4.97 22.29
CA ALA A 102 -9.32 -3.62 22.52
C ALA A 102 -9.37 -2.85 21.20
N PHE A 103 -10.51 -2.20 20.89
CA PHE A 103 -10.69 -1.40 19.67
C PHE A 103 -10.76 0.10 19.99
N PRO A 104 -10.20 0.99 19.13
CA PRO A 104 -9.49 0.67 17.90
C PRO A 104 -8.18 -0.08 18.17
N PHE A 105 -7.99 -1.19 17.50
CA PHE A 105 -6.82 -2.04 17.65
C PHE A 105 -5.65 -1.49 16.82
N ARG A 106 -4.59 -1.06 17.50
CA ARG A 106 -3.37 -0.55 16.89
C ARG A 106 -2.32 -1.64 16.87
N VAL A 107 -1.93 -2.07 15.69
CA VAL A 107 -1.07 -3.23 15.51
C VAL A 107 0.02 -2.96 14.50
N SER A 108 1.24 -3.43 14.79
CA SER A 108 2.34 -3.46 13.84
C SER A 108 2.79 -4.88 13.58
N GLN A 109 3.24 -5.15 12.37
CA GLN A 109 3.80 -6.43 11.97
C GLN A 109 5.13 -6.22 11.23
N PHE A 110 6.08 -7.11 11.48
CA PHE A 110 7.31 -7.21 10.72
C PHE A 110 7.50 -8.67 10.30
N GLY A 111 7.77 -8.90 9.03
CA GLY A 111 8.02 -10.26 8.57
C GLY A 111 8.18 -10.37 7.06
N ARG A 112 8.44 -11.58 6.61
CA ARG A 112 8.56 -11.91 5.19
C ARG A 112 7.19 -12.13 4.57
N ASN A 113 7.06 -11.64 3.34
CA ASN A 113 5.96 -11.92 2.43
C ASN A 113 6.49 -12.48 1.12
N PHE A 114 5.65 -13.18 0.36
CA PHE A 114 6.07 -13.97 -0.78
C PHE A 114 5.17 -13.69 -1.98
N ARG A 115 5.79 -13.29 -3.12
CA ARG A 115 5.08 -13.00 -4.37
C ARG A 115 5.78 -13.67 -5.54
N GLY A 116 5.04 -14.51 -6.28
CA GLY A 116 5.55 -15.26 -7.44
C GLY A 116 5.78 -14.40 -8.69
N GLU A 117 5.92 -13.08 -8.53
CA GLU A 117 6.17 -12.17 -9.63
C GLU A 117 7.56 -12.34 -10.27
N ARG A 118 7.75 -11.77 -11.45
CA ARG A 118 9.06 -11.76 -12.10
C ARG A 118 10.04 -10.92 -11.31
N ALA A 119 11.12 -11.54 -10.83
CA ALA A 119 12.17 -10.85 -10.11
C ALA A 119 12.83 -9.79 -11.01
N GLN A 120 13.02 -8.58 -10.49
CA GLN A 120 13.69 -7.46 -11.14
C GLN A 120 14.29 -6.53 -10.09
N LYS A 121 15.08 -5.52 -10.51
CA LYS A 121 15.73 -4.57 -9.59
C LYS A 121 14.71 -3.95 -8.63
N GLY A 122 14.91 -4.12 -7.33
CA GLY A 122 14.02 -3.63 -6.28
C GLY A 122 12.69 -4.39 -6.13
N ARG A 123 12.47 -5.51 -6.86
CA ARG A 123 11.33 -6.40 -6.68
C ARG A 123 11.81 -7.82 -6.45
N PHE A 124 11.47 -8.34 -5.29
CA PHE A 124 11.88 -9.63 -4.79
C PHE A 124 10.68 -10.55 -4.64
N ARG A 125 10.91 -11.86 -4.69
CA ARG A 125 9.90 -12.89 -4.48
C ARG A 125 9.70 -13.21 -3.00
N GLU A 126 10.73 -13.01 -2.21
CA GLU A 126 10.72 -13.02 -0.75
C GLU A 126 11.24 -11.68 -0.27
N PHE A 127 10.48 -10.97 0.55
CA PHE A 127 10.81 -9.63 1.00
C PHE A 127 10.20 -9.31 2.35
N TYR A 128 10.88 -8.46 3.11
CA TYR A 128 10.37 -7.96 4.38
C TYR A 128 9.49 -6.74 4.19
N GLN A 129 8.35 -6.76 4.89
CA GLN A 129 7.48 -5.60 5.07
C GLN A 129 7.39 -5.24 6.56
N MET A 130 7.18 -3.95 6.81
CA MET A 130 6.89 -3.40 8.12
C MET A 130 5.57 -2.67 8.01
N ASP A 131 4.54 -3.26 8.56
CA ASP A 131 3.17 -2.79 8.45
C ASP A 131 2.70 -2.25 9.79
N ALA A 132 1.84 -1.23 9.76
CA ALA A 132 1.14 -0.71 10.92
C ALA A 132 -0.30 -0.40 10.53
N ASP A 133 -1.25 -0.96 11.26
CA ASP A 133 -2.68 -0.89 10.98
C ASP A 133 -3.46 -0.43 12.21
N ILE A 134 -4.51 0.36 11.99
CA ILE A 134 -5.52 0.71 13.00
C ILE A 134 -6.84 0.11 12.54
N ILE A 135 -7.40 -0.78 13.34
CA ILE A 135 -8.62 -1.51 13.00
C ILE A 135 -9.71 -1.12 14.00
N GLY A 136 -10.85 -0.69 13.49
CA GLY A 136 -12.06 -0.42 14.25
C GLY A 136 -12.97 -1.62 14.35
N ARG A 137 -13.95 -1.55 15.24
CA ARG A 137 -15.09 -2.47 15.32
C ARG A 137 -16.36 -1.72 14.94
N ASN A 138 -17.02 -2.14 13.88
CA ASN A 138 -18.17 -1.51 13.24
C ASN A 138 -17.86 -0.16 12.57
N THR A 139 -17.07 0.70 13.18
CA THR A 139 -16.69 2.03 12.67
C THR A 139 -15.22 2.31 12.91
N LEU A 140 -14.65 3.16 12.07
CA LEU A 140 -13.31 3.73 12.26
C LEU A 140 -13.31 5.18 11.75
N PRO A 141 -13.23 6.19 12.63
CA PRO A 141 -13.17 7.59 12.25
C PRO A 141 -12.08 7.90 11.22
N ILE A 142 -12.38 8.81 10.28
CA ILE A 142 -11.47 9.17 9.17
C ILE A 142 -10.15 9.80 9.66
N GLY A 143 -10.14 10.38 10.85
CA GLY A 143 -8.92 10.94 11.46
C GLY A 143 -7.77 9.94 11.62
N TYR A 144 -8.08 8.66 11.72
CA TYR A 144 -7.06 7.61 11.77
C TYR A 144 -6.30 7.45 10.45
N ASP A 145 -6.87 7.87 9.32
CA ASP A 145 -6.19 7.87 8.03
C ASP A 145 -5.03 8.86 8.04
N ALA A 146 -5.25 10.07 8.59
CA ALA A 146 -4.19 11.05 8.77
C ALA A 146 -3.11 10.56 9.75
N GLU A 147 -3.52 9.92 10.85
CA GLU A 147 -2.58 9.38 11.83
C GLU A 147 -1.65 8.33 11.24
N VAL A 148 -2.20 7.40 10.46
CA VAL A 148 -1.42 6.35 9.79
C VAL A 148 -0.45 6.93 8.76
N VAL A 149 -0.88 7.92 7.96
CA VAL A 149 -0.01 8.65 7.03
C VAL A 149 1.11 9.37 7.76
N ALA A 150 0.81 10.07 8.85
CA ALA A 150 1.83 10.75 9.67
C ALA A 150 2.81 9.76 10.29
N THR A 151 2.33 8.61 10.76
CA THR A 151 3.19 7.53 11.27
C THR A 151 4.17 7.04 10.21
N ALA A 152 3.70 6.83 8.97
CA ALA A 152 4.56 6.46 7.84
C ALA A 152 5.63 7.53 7.57
N PHE A 153 5.23 8.79 7.51
CA PHE A 153 6.14 9.92 7.29
C PHE A 153 7.20 10.01 8.39
N HIS A 154 6.79 9.93 9.65
CA HIS A 154 7.71 9.98 10.80
C HIS A 154 8.67 8.78 10.80
N ALA A 155 8.19 7.58 10.49
CA ALA A 155 9.04 6.39 10.42
C ALA A 155 10.11 6.52 9.34
N LEU A 156 9.73 6.97 8.14
CA LEU A 156 10.66 7.19 7.03
C LEU A 156 11.67 8.31 7.33
N SER A 157 11.24 9.39 7.98
CA SER A 157 12.08 10.54 8.32
C SER A 157 13.21 10.23 9.32
N GLN A 158 13.14 9.10 10.02
CA GLN A 158 14.23 8.70 10.93
C GLN A 158 15.53 8.43 10.17
N PHE A 159 15.43 7.85 9.00
CA PHE A 159 16.60 7.35 8.25
C PHE A 159 16.71 7.92 6.82
N VAL A 160 15.63 8.38 6.22
CA VAL A 160 15.65 9.09 4.94
C VAL A 160 15.98 10.56 5.19
N LYS A 161 17.09 11.04 4.63
CA LYS A 161 17.56 12.44 4.82
C LYS A 161 17.25 13.36 3.63
N THR A 162 16.71 12.81 2.56
CA THR A 162 16.20 13.57 1.41
C THR A 162 14.71 13.89 1.59
N PRO A 163 14.16 14.90 0.90
CA PRO A 163 12.74 15.21 0.98
C PRO A 163 11.85 13.99 0.67
N ILE A 164 10.83 13.80 1.49
CA ILE A 164 9.80 12.77 1.29
C ILE A 164 8.55 13.49 0.80
N LEU A 165 7.95 13.00 -0.28
CA LEU A 165 6.66 13.44 -0.78
C LEU A 165 5.63 12.35 -0.55
N VAL A 166 4.57 12.66 0.17
CA VAL A 166 3.40 11.81 0.30
C VAL A 166 2.32 12.27 -0.67
N ARG A 167 1.82 11.36 -1.48
CA ARG A 167 0.72 11.57 -2.41
C ARG A 167 -0.51 10.88 -1.83
N LEU A 168 -1.64 11.58 -1.79
CA LEU A 168 -2.91 11.09 -1.27
C LEU A 168 -4.01 11.13 -2.33
N SER A 169 -4.90 10.15 -2.28
CA SER A 169 -6.18 10.15 -2.97
C SER A 169 -7.26 9.47 -2.12
N ASN A 170 -8.50 9.45 -2.63
CA ASN A 170 -9.57 8.67 -2.05
C ASN A 170 -10.34 7.95 -3.17
N ARG A 171 -10.46 6.63 -3.05
CA ARG A 171 -11.09 5.78 -4.09
C ARG A 171 -12.55 6.12 -4.37
N LYS A 172 -13.26 6.67 -3.36
CA LYS A 172 -14.66 7.12 -3.52
C LYS A 172 -14.79 8.23 -4.55
N ILE A 173 -13.76 9.07 -4.74
CA ILE A 173 -13.81 10.19 -5.69
C ILE A 173 -13.95 9.64 -7.11
N LEU A 174 -13.07 8.72 -7.53
CA LEU A 174 -13.18 8.12 -8.87
C LEU A 174 -14.41 7.24 -8.99
N ALA A 175 -14.75 6.48 -7.95
CA ALA A 175 -15.97 5.65 -7.97
C ALA A 175 -17.22 6.52 -8.19
N GLY A 176 -17.41 7.59 -7.40
CA GLY A 176 -18.54 8.51 -7.55
C GLY A 176 -18.53 9.29 -8.86
N LEU A 177 -17.34 9.62 -9.39
CA LEU A 177 -17.21 10.18 -10.73
C LEU A 177 -17.74 9.22 -11.80
N LEU A 178 -17.37 7.95 -11.75
CA LEU A 178 -17.84 6.94 -12.71
C LEU A 178 -19.33 6.66 -12.56
N GLU A 179 -19.87 6.68 -11.34
CA GLU A 179 -21.32 6.60 -11.08
C GLU A 179 -22.07 7.77 -11.74
N ALA A 180 -21.62 9.01 -11.49
CA ALA A 180 -22.22 10.21 -12.07
C ALA A 180 -22.18 10.23 -13.61
N LEU A 181 -21.09 9.73 -14.18
CA LEU A 181 -20.93 9.61 -15.64
C LEU A 181 -21.63 8.39 -16.23
N VAL A 182 -22.28 7.55 -15.42
CA VAL A 182 -22.88 6.27 -15.86
C VAL A 182 -21.86 5.38 -16.59
N LEU A 183 -20.70 5.20 -15.96
CA LEU A 183 -19.57 4.42 -16.48
C LEU A 183 -19.18 3.26 -15.55
N THR A 184 -20.03 2.89 -14.60
CA THR A 184 -19.74 1.85 -13.58
C THR A 184 -19.39 0.50 -14.19
N GLU A 185 -20.03 0.13 -15.31
CA GLU A 185 -19.72 -1.13 -16.02
C GLU A 185 -18.31 -1.14 -16.67
N LYS A 186 -17.70 0.04 -16.86
CA LYS A 186 -16.36 0.23 -17.41
C LYS A 186 -15.30 0.54 -16.34
N SER A 187 -15.67 0.43 -15.07
CA SER A 187 -14.79 0.85 -13.96
C SER A 187 -13.44 0.14 -14.00
N SER A 188 -13.40 -1.17 -14.23
CA SER A 188 -12.17 -1.95 -14.22
C SER A 188 -11.17 -1.47 -15.27
N GLU A 189 -11.65 -1.24 -16.50
CA GLU A 189 -10.85 -0.76 -17.62
C GLU A 189 -10.36 0.66 -17.37
N ILE A 190 -11.24 1.55 -16.88
CA ILE A 190 -10.88 2.95 -16.60
C ILE A 190 -9.89 3.03 -15.43
N TYR A 191 -10.08 2.27 -14.36
CA TYR A 191 -9.08 2.17 -13.28
C TYR A 191 -7.72 1.73 -13.82
N SER A 192 -7.69 0.70 -14.68
CA SER A 192 -6.44 0.23 -15.28
C SER A 192 -5.75 1.29 -16.16
N ILE A 193 -6.53 2.05 -16.94
CA ILE A 193 -6.00 3.12 -17.80
C ILE A 193 -5.38 4.23 -16.97
N ILE A 194 -6.11 4.74 -15.96
CA ILE A 194 -5.66 5.85 -15.11
C ILE A 194 -4.42 5.44 -14.30
N ASP A 195 -4.39 4.22 -13.78
CA ASP A 195 -3.25 3.69 -13.07
C ASP A 195 -1.95 3.60 -13.91
N HIS A 196 -2.09 3.45 -15.20
CA HIS A 196 -0.95 3.45 -16.11
C HIS A 196 -0.60 4.83 -16.66
N ALA A 197 -1.41 5.85 -16.39
CA ALA A 197 -1.28 7.19 -16.99
C ALA A 197 0.08 7.85 -16.71
N GLU A 198 0.70 7.65 -15.55
CA GLU A 198 2.05 8.17 -15.29
C GLU A 198 3.18 7.45 -16.03
N LYS A 199 2.92 6.27 -16.59
CA LYS A 199 3.93 5.41 -17.24
C LYS A 199 3.94 5.52 -18.75
N VAL A 200 2.96 6.24 -19.31
CA VAL A 200 2.75 6.37 -20.75
C VAL A 200 2.57 7.85 -21.11
N PRO A 201 2.82 8.25 -22.36
CA PRO A 201 2.47 9.60 -22.84
C PRO A 201 0.97 9.91 -22.68
N ALA A 202 0.62 11.18 -22.43
CA ALA A 202 -0.77 11.61 -22.21
C ALA A 202 -1.72 11.20 -23.36
N GLU A 203 -1.22 11.26 -24.59
CA GLU A 203 -1.96 10.88 -25.80
C GLU A 203 -2.39 9.40 -25.81
N VAL A 204 -1.58 8.54 -25.16
CA VAL A 204 -1.91 7.11 -25.03
C VAL A 204 -3.05 6.92 -24.06
N THR A 205 -3.02 7.64 -22.93
CA THR A 205 -4.11 7.64 -21.94
C THR A 205 -5.41 8.15 -22.55
N GLU A 206 -5.35 9.26 -23.27
CA GLU A 206 -6.48 9.86 -23.98
C GLU A 206 -7.08 8.88 -25.02
N THR A 207 -6.23 8.28 -25.86
CA THR A 207 -6.66 7.30 -26.85
C THR A 207 -7.38 6.11 -26.20
N LYS A 208 -6.80 5.55 -25.14
CA LYS A 208 -7.40 4.42 -24.43
C LYS A 208 -8.74 4.78 -23.76
N LEU A 209 -8.85 5.99 -23.21
CA LEU A 209 -10.13 6.45 -22.63
C LEU A 209 -11.20 6.58 -23.72
N ARG A 210 -10.88 7.12 -24.90
CA ARG A 210 -11.80 7.19 -26.05
C ARG A 210 -12.21 5.82 -26.58
N GLU A 211 -11.35 4.81 -26.51
CA GLU A 211 -11.71 3.43 -26.87
C GLU A 211 -12.76 2.83 -25.92
N GLN A 212 -12.74 3.23 -24.64
CA GLN A 212 -13.68 2.73 -23.64
C GLN A 212 -14.96 3.57 -23.55
N VAL A 213 -14.87 4.88 -23.79
CA VAL A 213 -15.96 5.84 -23.55
C VAL A 213 -16.27 6.57 -24.87
N ALA A 214 -17.46 6.31 -25.42
CA ALA A 214 -17.87 6.90 -26.70
C ALA A 214 -18.27 8.39 -26.61
N ASP A 215 -18.67 8.85 -25.43
CA ASP A 215 -19.09 10.23 -25.18
C ASP A 215 -17.87 11.13 -24.91
N GLU A 216 -17.58 12.04 -25.83
CA GLU A 216 -16.45 12.94 -25.74
C GLU A 216 -16.48 13.85 -24.50
N SER A 217 -17.65 14.28 -24.05
CA SER A 217 -17.77 15.11 -22.85
C SER A 217 -17.33 14.36 -21.60
N LYS A 218 -17.67 13.07 -21.50
CA LYS A 218 -17.24 12.20 -20.40
C LYS A 218 -15.73 11.93 -20.47
N VAL A 219 -15.18 11.74 -21.66
CA VAL A 219 -13.71 11.60 -21.85
C VAL A 219 -13.01 12.84 -21.38
N GLN A 220 -13.47 14.04 -21.74
CA GLN A 220 -12.87 15.30 -21.29
C GLN A 220 -12.93 15.45 -19.78
N THR A 221 -14.04 15.08 -19.13
CA THR A 221 -14.13 15.07 -17.66
C THR A 221 -13.12 14.12 -17.02
N LEU A 222 -12.93 12.91 -17.56
CA LEU A 222 -11.91 11.97 -17.08
C LEU A 222 -10.49 12.50 -17.31
N LEU A 223 -10.22 13.16 -18.43
CA LEU A 223 -8.92 13.78 -18.72
C LEU A 223 -8.63 14.95 -17.77
N GLN A 224 -9.64 15.77 -17.44
CA GLN A 224 -9.50 16.80 -16.41
C GLN A 224 -9.22 16.19 -15.04
N PHE A 225 -9.94 15.13 -14.67
CA PHE A 225 -9.76 14.43 -13.41
C PHE A 225 -8.33 13.91 -13.22
N VAL A 226 -7.76 13.24 -14.20
CA VAL A 226 -6.41 12.66 -14.10
C VAL A 226 -5.29 13.70 -13.96
N GLN A 227 -5.58 14.96 -14.27
CA GLN A 227 -4.64 16.07 -14.12
C GLN A 227 -4.75 16.77 -12.76
N ILE A 228 -5.75 16.41 -11.94
CA ILE A 228 -5.94 17.02 -10.62
C ILE A 228 -4.89 16.49 -9.66
N ARG A 229 -3.95 17.36 -9.34
CA ARG A 229 -2.93 17.15 -8.31
C ARG A 229 -2.44 18.50 -7.78
N GLY A 230 -1.94 18.49 -6.55
CA GLY A 230 -1.38 19.68 -5.91
C GLY A 230 -1.74 19.77 -4.42
N PRO A 231 -1.49 20.94 -3.83
CA PRO A 231 -1.87 21.23 -2.45
C PRO A 231 -3.40 21.26 -2.28
N ARG A 232 -3.84 21.18 -1.05
CA ARG A 232 -5.25 21.05 -0.66
C ARG A 232 -6.18 22.08 -1.33
N SER A 233 -5.77 23.38 -1.33
CA SER A 233 -6.62 24.46 -1.89
C SER A 233 -6.88 24.29 -3.38
N GLU A 234 -5.82 24.03 -4.14
CA GLU A 234 -5.92 23.86 -5.60
C GLU A 234 -6.77 22.62 -5.97
N VAL A 235 -6.58 21.52 -5.22
CA VAL A 235 -7.33 20.29 -5.49
C VAL A 235 -8.80 20.44 -5.14
N ALA A 236 -9.13 21.13 -4.04
CA ALA A 236 -10.52 21.42 -3.68
C ALA A 236 -11.24 22.22 -4.79
N GLU A 237 -10.61 23.27 -5.31
CA GLU A 237 -11.15 24.08 -6.41
C GLU A 237 -11.35 23.26 -7.69
N LYS A 238 -10.32 22.47 -8.09
CA LYS A 238 -10.37 21.65 -9.31
C LYS A 238 -11.44 20.55 -9.23
N LEU A 239 -11.59 19.87 -8.08
CA LEU A 239 -12.63 18.85 -7.88
C LEU A 239 -14.02 19.48 -7.91
N THR A 240 -14.19 20.65 -7.30
CA THR A 240 -15.47 21.40 -7.35
C THR A 240 -15.79 21.83 -8.78
N ALA A 241 -14.80 22.27 -9.55
CA ALA A 241 -14.98 22.72 -10.93
C ALA A 241 -15.43 21.61 -11.90
N LEU A 242 -15.27 20.33 -11.54
CA LEU A 242 -15.82 19.22 -12.33
C LEU A 242 -17.34 19.20 -12.35
N GLY A 243 -18.02 19.87 -11.40
CA GLY A 243 -19.47 19.97 -11.34
C GLY A 243 -20.19 18.64 -11.13
N ILE A 244 -19.57 17.69 -10.41
CA ILE A 244 -20.12 16.35 -10.19
C ILE A 244 -21.07 16.34 -9.00
N GLU A 245 -22.34 16.05 -9.29
CA GLU A 245 -23.39 15.86 -8.28
C GLU A 245 -23.61 14.36 -8.00
N ASN A 246 -22.85 13.82 -7.04
CA ASN A 246 -22.93 12.42 -6.61
C ASN A 246 -22.50 12.31 -5.14
N GLU A 247 -23.22 11.55 -4.33
CA GLU A 247 -22.98 11.40 -2.90
C GLU A 247 -21.63 10.69 -2.60
N THR A 248 -21.30 9.64 -3.35
CA THR A 248 -20.03 8.92 -3.20
C THR A 248 -18.85 9.84 -3.51
N PHE A 249 -18.95 10.63 -4.59
CA PHE A 249 -17.95 11.62 -4.97
C PHE A 249 -17.76 12.66 -3.87
N ALA A 250 -18.84 13.28 -3.41
CA ALA A 250 -18.81 14.31 -2.37
C ALA A 250 -18.23 13.77 -1.05
N THR A 251 -18.59 12.54 -0.67
CA THR A 251 -18.03 11.87 0.51
C THR A 251 -16.51 11.70 0.36
N GLY A 252 -16.04 11.19 -0.78
CA GLY A 252 -14.63 11.00 -1.04
C GLY A 252 -13.83 12.31 -1.01
N VAL A 253 -14.37 13.38 -1.58
CA VAL A 253 -13.75 14.72 -1.55
C VAL A 253 -13.64 15.23 -0.11
N ASN A 254 -14.73 15.17 0.66
CA ASN A 254 -14.75 15.63 2.05
C ASN A 254 -13.76 14.84 2.92
N GLU A 255 -13.70 13.52 2.77
CA GLU A 255 -12.72 12.69 3.48
C GLU A 255 -11.27 13.07 3.12
N LEU A 256 -10.96 13.23 1.83
CA LEU A 256 -9.64 13.63 1.37
C LEU A 256 -9.23 14.98 1.94
N LEU A 257 -10.10 16.00 1.86
CA LEU A 257 -9.80 17.33 2.34
C LEU A 257 -9.61 17.35 3.86
N LEU A 258 -10.42 16.59 4.62
CA LEU A 258 -10.26 16.44 6.06
C LEU A 258 -8.91 15.79 6.43
N VAL A 259 -8.51 14.73 5.71
CA VAL A 259 -7.20 14.09 5.95
C VAL A 259 -6.06 15.07 5.68
N LEU A 260 -6.13 15.85 4.60
CA LEU A 260 -5.13 16.88 4.29
C LEU A 260 -5.06 17.97 5.36
N ASP A 261 -6.22 18.45 5.87
CA ASP A 261 -6.28 19.44 6.95
C ASP A 261 -5.64 18.90 8.25
N LEU A 262 -5.89 17.63 8.58
CA LEU A 262 -5.31 16.99 9.76
C LEU A 262 -3.80 16.78 9.63
N LEU A 263 -3.29 16.48 8.43
CA LEU A 263 -1.85 16.35 8.18
C LEU A 263 -1.13 17.71 8.23
N ASP A 264 -1.78 18.78 7.75
CA ASP A 264 -1.27 20.13 7.90
C ASP A 264 -1.20 20.56 9.36
N ALA A 265 -2.26 20.28 10.13
CA ALA A 265 -2.28 20.53 11.59
C ALA A 265 -1.20 19.75 12.36
N GLN A 266 -0.74 18.60 11.83
CA GLN A 266 0.38 17.82 12.39
C GLN A 266 1.76 18.32 11.90
N GLY A 267 1.82 19.39 11.11
CA GLY A 267 3.06 20.02 10.64
C GLY A 267 3.74 19.33 9.46
N ILE A 268 3.07 18.38 8.80
CA ILE A 268 3.62 17.67 7.62
C ILE A 268 2.97 18.06 6.29
N GLY A 269 2.04 19.02 6.29
CA GLY A 269 1.28 19.43 5.12
C GLY A 269 2.12 19.82 3.91
N GLN A 270 3.30 20.40 4.12
CA GLN A 270 4.24 20.76 3.03
C GLN A 270 4.85 19.54 2.31
N SER A 271 4.84 18.39 2.95
CA SER A 271 5.33 17.12 2.40
C SER A 271 4.21 16.28 1.78
N VAL A 272 2.98 16.80 1.72
CA VAL A 272 1.79 16.06 1.29
C VAL A 272 1.09 16.79 0.16
N ILE A 273 0.70 16.05 -0.88
CA ILE A 273 -0.18 16.55 -1.94
C ILE A 273 -1.31 15.56 -2.18
N ALA A 274 -2.45 16.07 -2.64
CA ALA A 274 -3.44 15.22 -3.26
C ALA A 274 -3.07 14.92 -4.72
N ASP A 275 -3.37 13.71 -5.19
CA ASP A 275 -3.06 13.29 -6.56
C ASP A 275 -4.06 12.22 -7.02
N MET A 276 -4.91 12.58 -7.98
CA MET A 276 -5.99 11.71 -8.44
C MET A 276 -5.50 10.54 -9.32
N LEU A 277 -4.22 10.50 -9.65
CA LEU A 277 -3.61 9.33 -10.31
C LEU A 277 -3.34 8.16 -9.34
N ILE A 278 -3.34 8.41 -8.03
CA ILE A 278 -3.22 7.35 -7.04
C ILE A 278 -4.58 6.70 -6.82
N ILE A 279 -4.85 5.70 -7.61
CA ILE A 279 -6.05 4.89 -7.51
C ILE A 279 -5.72 3.44 -7.20
N ARG A 280 -4.42 3.08 -7.31
CA ARG A 280 -3.90 1.77 -6.93
C ARG A 280 -3.74 1.62 -5.44
N GLY A 281 -3.81 0.45 -5.10
CA GLY A 281 -3.54 -0.23 -3.88
C GLY A 281 -3.86 -1.69 -4.11
N LEU A 282 -3.94 -2.44 -3.06
CA LEU A 282 -4.51 -3.77 -3.11
C LEU A 282 -6.03 -3.62 -3.37
N ASP A 283 -6.62 -4.59 -4.06
CA ASP A 283 -8.02 -4.52 -4.53
C ASP A 283 -9.04 -4.28 -3.41
N TYR A 284 -8.63 -4.52 -2.16
CA TYR A 284 -9.48 -4.37 -0.98
C TYR A 284 -9.57 -2.92 -0.43
N TYR A 285 -8.81 -1.93 -0.94
CA TYR A 285 -8.95 -0.55 -0.48
C TYR A 285 -10.26 0.08 -0.91
N THR A 286 -10.90 0.83 0.01
CA THR A 286 -12.26 1.38 -0.16
C THR A 286 -12.35 2.89 0.00
N GLY A 287 -11.33 3.54 0.56
CA GLY A 287 -11.31 4.97 0.89
C GLY A 287 -9.98 5.61 0.57
N THR A 288 -9.38 6.28 1.56
CA THR A 288 -8.04 6.89 1.46
C THR A 288 -7.02 5.89 0.94
N VAL A 289 -6.22 6.31 -0.02
CA VAL A 289 -5.03 5.61 -0.51
C VAL A 289 -3.88 6.59 -0.58
N PHE A 290 -2.67 6.12 -0.28
CA PHE A 290 -1.50 6.97 -0.32
C PHE A 290 -0.23 6.20 -0.62
N GLU A 291 0.78 6.94 -1.07
CA GLU A 291 2.13 6.45 -1.25
C GLU A 291 3.16 7.53 -0.89
N ALA A 292 4.32 7.10 -0.44
CA ALA A 292 5.46 7.97 -0.19
C ALA A 292 6.55 7.74 -1.25
N LEU A 293 7.12 8.83 -1.74
CA LEU A 293 8.14 8.87 -2.77
C LEU A 293 9.33 9.70 -2.32
N LEU A 294 10.48 9.45 -2.95
CA LEU A 294 11.64 10.34 -2.89
C LEU A 294 11.72 11.14 -4.22
N PRO A 295 11.32 12.42 -4.25
CA PRO A 295 11.24 13.20 -5.50
C PRO A 295 12.57 13.30 -6.27
N GLU A 296 13.69 13.28 -5.55
CA GLU A 296 15.04 13.30 -6.13
C GLU A 296 15.41 11.95 -6.78
N TYR A 297 14.72 10.87 -6.43
CA TYR A 297 14.99 9.49 -6.85
C TYR A 297 13.75 8.86 -7.50
N LYS A 298 13.19 9.52 -8.51
CA LYS A 298 11.93 9.10 -9.18
C LYS A 298 11.93 7.65 -9.68
N ASN A 299 13.09 7.15 -10.08
CA ASN A 299 13.26 5.77 -10.54
C ASN A 299 13.05 4.71 -9.45
N LEU A 300 13.03 5.10 -8.17
CA LEU A 300 12.78 4.19 -7.07
C LEU A 300 11.29 3.83 -6.94
N GLY A 301 10.40 4.70 -7.44
CA GLY A 301 8.95 4.57 -7.24
C GLY A 301 8.56 4.68 -5.76
N SER A 302 7.40 4.15 -5.42
CA SER A 302 6.89 4.19 -4.05
C SER A 302 7.77 3.38 -3.09
N ILE A 303 8.15 4.00 -1.96
CA ILE A 303 8.92 3.40 -0.86
C ILE A 303 8.04 2.95 0.30
N CYS A 304 6.83 3.49 0.39
CA CYS A 304 5.80 3.14 1.35
C CYS A 304 4.44 3.37 0.69
N SER A 305 3.46 2.57 1.01
CA SER A 305 2.08 2.76 0.56
C SER A 305 1.11 2.26 1.61
N GLY A 306 -0.15 2.68 1.49
CA GLY A 306 -1.19 2.27 2.41
C GLY A 306 -2.57 2.73 1.96
N GLY A 307 -3.57 2.42 2.78
CA GLY A 307 -4.93 2.86 2.54
C GLY A 307 -5.93 2.28 3.51
N ARG A 308 -7.17 2.76 3.37
CA ARG A 308 -8.35 2.33 4.12
C ARG A 308 -9.01 1.13 3.45
N TYR A 309 -9.40 0.16 4.26
CA TYR A 309 -10.15 -1.03 3.86
C TYR A 309 -11.31 -1.25 4.84
N ASP A 310 -12.54 -1.29 4.33
CA ASP A 310 -13.74 -1.41 5.18
C ASP A 310 -14.32 -2.82 5.17
N ASN A 311 -14.01 -3.62 4.16
CA ASN A 311 -14.68 -4.90 3.90
C ASN A 311 -13.73 -6.12 3.90
N LEU A 312 -12.52 -5.99 4.43
CA LEU A 312 -11.51 -7.07 4.34
C LEU A 312 -11.96 -8.32 5.10
N ALA A 313 -12.56 -8.15 6.27
CA ALA A 313 -13.05 -9.25 7.10
C ALA A 313 -14.44 -9.78 6.71
N SER A 314 -15.13 -9.21 5.70
CA SER A 314 -16.50 -9.56 5.35
C SER A 314 -16.73 -11.01 4.89
N ASN A 315 -15.65 -11.71 4.53
CA ASN A 315 -15.69 -13.14 4.17
C ASN A 315 -15.59 -14.06 5.41
N TYR A 316 -15.25 -13.49 6.59
CA TYR A 316 -14.96 -14.25 7.81
C TYR A 316 -15.93 -13.92 8.96
N ALA A 317 -16.58 -12.73 8.93
CA ALA A 317 -17.44 -12.27 10.00
C ALA A 317 -18.62 -11.47 9.45
N GLU A 318 -19.75 -11.50 10.18
CA GLU A 318 -20.90 -10.62 9.93
C GLU A 318 -20.62 -9.19 10.43
N GLU A 319 -19.81 -9.07 11.49
CA GLU A 319 -19.41 -7.82 12.08
C GLU A 319 -18.34 -7.13 11.20
N LYS A 320 -18.38 -5.80 11.11
CA LYS A 320 -17.45 -5.03 10.28
C LYS A 320 -16.21 -4.67 11.06
N PHE A 321 -15.06 -4.86 10.43
CA PHE A 321 -13.75 -4.46 10.97
C PHE A 321 -13.05 -3.54 9.96
N PRO A 322 -13.51 -2.25 9.87
CA PRO A 322 -12.81 -1.28 9.02
C PRO A 322 -11.41 -1.03 9.54
N GLY A 323 -10.47 -0.89 8.63
CA GLY A 323 -9.08 -0.61 8.98
C GLY A 323 -8.45 0.41 8.04
N VAL A 324 -7.35 0.98 8.50
CA VAL A 324 -6.42 1.78 7.69
C VAL A 324 -5.01 1.42 8.10
N GLY A 325 -4.14 1.22 7.11
CA GLY A 325 -2.79 0.76 7.38
C GLY A 325 -1.76 1.26 6.40
N ILE A 326 -0.50 1.09 6.80
CA ILE A 326 0.70 1.37 6.00
C ILE A 326 1.52 0.11 5.84
N SER A 327 2.23 0.06 4.73
CA SER A 327 3.24 -0.96 4.47
C SER A 327 4.52 -0.32 3.94
N ILE A 328 5.61 -0.48 4.69
CA ILE A 328 6.96 -0.14 4.25
C ILE A 328 7.61 -1.42 3.72
N GLY A 329 7.87 -1.49 2.42
CA GLY A 329 8.60 -2.58 1.81
C GLY A 329 10.09 -2.51 2.16
N LEU A 330 10.47 -2.99 3.35
CA LEU A 330 11.81 -2.77 3.91
C LEU A 330 12.93 -3.31 3.03
N THR A 331 12.77 -4.50 2.44
CA THR A 331 13.77 -5.07 1.51
C THR A 331 13.99 -4.18 0.29
N ARG A 332 12.89 -3.69 -0.31
CA ARG A 332 12.96 -2.78 -1.46
C ARG A 332 13.59 -1.45 -1.09
N LEU A 333 13.14 -0.88 0.03
CA LEU A 333 13.65 0.39 0.53
C LEU A 333 15.15 0.33 0.80
N PHE A 334 15.60 -0.71 1.52
CA PHE A 334 17.01 -0.95 1.79
C PHE A 334 17.83 -1.08 0.49
N TYR A 335 17.36 -1.87 -0.47
CA TYR A 335 18.00 -2.00 -1.79
C TYR A 335 18.11 -0.64 -2.49
N CYS A 336 17.03 0.14 -2.49
CA CYS A 336 16.99 1.45 -3.15
C CYS A 336 17.97 2.44 -2.49
N LEU A 337 17.98 2.52 -1.17
CA LEU A 337 18.88 3.41 -0.42
C LEU A 337 20.35 2.99 -0.61
N SER A 338 20.65 1.70 -0.54
CA SER A 338 21.99 1.17 -0.76
C SER A 338 22.51 1.44 -2.18
N ALA A 339 21.69 1.20 -3.19
CA ALA A 339 22.06 1.41 -4.60
C ALA A 339 22.31 2.90 -4.95
N ASN A 340 21.84 3.84 -4.12
CA ASN A 340 22.02 5.28 -4.30
C ASN A 340 22.98 5.89 -3.25
N ASN A 341 23.73 5.08 -2.51
CA ASN A 341 24.68 5.51 -1.46
C ASN A 341 24.04 6.37 -0.35
N LEU A 342 22.77 6.16 -0.03
CA LEU A 342 22.03 6.90 0.99
C LEU A 342 22.17 6.29 2.39
N LEU A 343 23.01 5.26 2.56
CA LEU A 343 23.26 4.54 3.82
C LEU A 343 24.65 4.78 4.39
N GLU A 344 25.42 5.75 3.88
CA GLU A 344 26.80 5.98 4.29
C GLU A 344 26.97 6.34 5.78
N ASN A 345 25.93 6.93 6.40
CA ASN A 345 25.96 7.33 7.80
C ASN A 345 25.64 6.18 8.79
N TYR A 346 25.38 4.97 8.27
CA TYR A 346 25.08 3.83 9.12
C TYR A 346 26.35 3.06 9.48
N GLN A 347 26.46 2.70 10.77
CA GLN A 347 27.55 1.86 11.23
C GLN A 347 27.38 0.42 10.69
N SER A 348 28.40 -0.07 10.05
CA SER A 348 28.39 -1.40 9.42
C SER A 348 28.72 -2.55 10.37
N ALA A 349 29.10 -2.23 11.62
CA ALA A 349 29.35 -3.22 12.66
C ALA A 349 28.93 -2.63 14.03
N PRO A 350 28.35 -3.43 14.91
CA PRO A 350 28.02 -2.99 16.28
C PRO A 350 29.24 -2.78 17.15
N VAL A 351 30.40 -3.23 16.73
CA VAL A 351 31.70 -3.11 17.44
C VAL A 351 32.80 -2.84 16.42
N GLU A 352 33.61 -1.80 16.64
CA GLU A 352 34.90 -1.66 15.96
C GLU A 352 35.86 -2.71 16.53
N TYR A 353 36.45 -3.55 15.65
CA TYR A 353 37.50 -4.48 16.00
C TYR A 353 38.84 -3.78 15.99
#